data_328abf1895881a12dbae707c978773b9
#
_entry.id   328abf1895881a12dbae707c978773b9
#
_cell.length_a   1.000
_cell.length_b   1.000
_cell.length_c   1.000
_cell.angle_alpha   90.00
_cell.angle_beta   90.00
_cell.angle_gamma   90.00
#
_symmetry.space_group_name_H-M   'P 1'
#
loop_
_entity.id
_entity.type
_entity.pdbx_description
1 polymer ?
#
loop_
_entity_poly.entity_id
_entity_poly.type
_entity_poly.pdbx_seq_one_letter_code
_entity_poly.pdbx_strand_id
1 'polypeptide(L)'
;MTLIGRTRTRGVETLSLDAPETRNALSASLVGELADALTDCAKDADVRAIVLTHTGNTFCAGADLRDPPPPESLVALLRQIVELPKPVVARVTGHVRAGGVGLLAACDMAAASIASATFAFTEVRIGVAPAVISLPLLPRTDPRALARYYLTGERFDATEATRTGLLTAAGEDVDEVLAPILDGLRRSAPEALAETKRLLTARVLETFDRDAADLTALSARLFGSAQAREGMTAFLERRDPAWVV
;
A
#
# COMPACT_ATOMS: atom_id res chain seq x y z
N MET A 1 -0.47 22.64 -4.28
CA MET A 1 -0.89 22.04 -2.99
C MET A 1 -0.09 20.77 -2.86
N THR A 2 0.61 20.54 -1.75
CA THR A 2 1.34 19.29 -1.53
C THR A 2 0.35 18.17 -1.23
N LEU A 3 0.57 17.00 -1.85
CA LEU A 3 -0.28 15.82 -1.66
C LEU A 3 0.21 14.92 -0.52
N ILE A 4 1.38 15.25 0.06
CA ILE A 4 1.97 14.54 1.19
C ILE A 4 2.16 15.52 2.36
N GLY A 5 1.34 15.36 3.39
CA GLY A 5 1.52 16.05 4.66
C GLY A 5 2.70 15.45 5.44
N ARG A 6 3.50 16.28 6.11
CA ARG A 6 4.68 15.83 6.87
C ARG A 6 4.66 16.39 8.28
N THR A 7 4.87 15.53 9.26
CA THR A 7 5.07 15.93 10.66
C THR A 7 6.10 15.03 11.31
N ARG A 8 6.88 15.55 12.28
CA ARG A 8 7.89 14.77 12.98
C ARG A 8 7.72 14.85 14.49
N THR A 9 7.76 13.71 15.12
CA THR A 9 7.70 13.62 16.58
C THR A 9 8.69 12.57 17.08
N ARG A 10 9.67 13.00 17.89
CA ARG A 10 10.65 12.13 18.54
C ARG A 10 11.33 11.15 17.58
N GLY A 11 11.81 11.65 16.44
CA GLY A 11 12.50 10.85 15.43
C GLY A 11 11.60 9.98 14.54
N VAL A 12 10.28 10.03 14.69
CA VAL A 12 9.33 9.40 13.77
C VAL A 12 8.80 10.45 12.82
N GLU A 13 9.04 10.28 11.53
CA GLU A 13 8.45 11.09 10.47
C GLU A 13 7.11 10.49 10.07
N THR A 14 6.04 11.27 10.14
CA THR A 14 4.72 10.88 9.65
C THR A 14 4.49 11.49 8.28
N LEU A 15 4.28 10.65 7.29
CA LEU A 15 3.88 10.99 5.92
C LEU A 15 2.40 10.68 5.76
N SER A 16 1.59 11.71 5.55
CA SER A 16 0.15 11.57 5.36
C SER A 16 -0.21 11.75 3.90
N LEU A 17 -0.85 10.76 3.28
CA LEU A 17 -1.51 10.93 2.00
C LEU A 17 -2.63 11.97 2.19
N ASP A 18 -2.54 13.12 1.54
CA ASP A 18 -3.38 14.30 1.80
C ASP A 18 -4.10 14.80 0.55
N ALA A 19 -4.83 13.89 -0.08
CA ALA A 19 -5.74 14.15 -1.20
C ALA A 19 -7.12 13.51 -0.93
N PRO A 20 -7.82 13.86 0.18
CA PRO A 20 -9.04 13.19 0.60
C PRO A 20 -10.19 13.34 -0.41
N GLU A 21 -10.21 14.39 -1.22
CA GLU A 21 -11.20 14.62 -2.29
C GLU A 21 -11.14 13.57 -3.39
N THR A 22 -9.97 13.01 -3.68
CA THR A 22 -9.77 11.86 -4.58
C THR A 22 -9.67 10.54 -3.82
N ARG A 23 -9.92 10.54 -2.51
CA ARG A 23 -9.72 9.39 -1.62
C ARG A 23 -8.29 8.85 -1.68
N ASN A 24 -7.33 9.77 -1.75
CA ASN A 24 -5.91 9.44 -1.83
C ASN A 24 -5.58 8.47 -2.98
N ALA A 25 -6.25 8.62 -4.13
CA ALA A 25 -5.97 7.83 -5.32
C ALA A 25 -4.54 8.09 -5.81
N LEU A 26 -3.86 7.04 -6.26
CA LEU A 26 -2.49 7.09 -6.76
C LEU A 26 -2.47 7.74 -8.14
N SER A 27 -2.30 9.06 -8.16
CA SER A 27 -1.92 9.82 -9.35
C SER A 27 -0.41 9.81 -9.52
N ALA A 28 0.08 10.19 -10.71
CA ALA A 28 1.51 10.33 -10.95
C ALA A 28 2.16 11.33 -9.97
N SER A 29 1.47 12.43 -9.66
CA SER A 29 1.94 13.45 -8.70
C SER A 29 2.03 12.89 -7.28
N LEU A 30 1.01 12.19 -6.78
CA LEU A 30 1.04 11.62 -5.43
C LEU A 30 2.13 10.57 -5.28
N VAL A 31 2.31 9.70 -6.29
CA VAL A 31 3.38 8.70 -6.33
C VAL A 31 4.76 9.37 -6.30
N GLY A 32 4.96 10.43 -7.11
CA GLY A 32 6.20 11.18 -7.15
C GLY A 32 6.51 11.89 -5.82
N GLU A 33 5.56 12.63 -5.26
CA GLU A 33 5.75 13.34 -3.99
C GLU A 33 6.03 12.37 -2.83
N LEU A 34 5.38 11.21 -2.80
CA LEU A 34 5.66 10.20 -1.79
C LEU A 34 7.07 9.61 -1.95
N ALA A 35 7.50 9.32 -3.18
CA ALA A 35 8.85 8.83 -3.46
C ALA A 35 9.93 9.83 -3.04
N ASP A 36 9.71 11.12 -3.31
CA ASP A 36 10.62 12.20 -2.88
C ASP A 36 10.68 12.31 -1.35
N ALA A 37 9.52 12.30 -0.68
CA ALA A 37 9.45 12.35 0.77
C ALA A 37 10.15 11.15 1.44
N LEU A 38 10.02 9.95 0.90
CA LEU A 38 10.74 8.75 1.35
C LEU A 38 12.24 8.89 1.15
N THR A 39 12.66 9.45 0.00
CA THR A 39 14.08 9.71 -0.30
C THR A 39 14.69 10.70 0.70
N ASP A 40 13.97 11.76 1.05
CA ASP A 40 14.40 12.71 2.07
C ASP A 40 14.53 12.03 3.44
N CYS A 41 13.52 11.24 3.83
CA CYS A 41 13.55 10.50 5.09
C CYS A 41 14.73 9.52 5.16
N ALA A 42 15.10 8.89 4.04
CA ALA A 42 16.23 7.97 3.99
C ALA A 42 17.56 8.66 4.33
N LYS A 43 17.75 9.90 3.86
CA LYS A 43 18.98 10.69 4.02
C LYS A 43 19.09 11.39 5.37
N ASP A 44 17.96 11.65 6.03
CA ASP A 44 17.90 12.43 7.27
C ASP A 44 18.26 11.58 8.48
N ALA A 45 19.42 11.83 9.12
CA ALA A 45 19.91 11.08 10.27
C ALA A 45 19.00 11.17 11.51
N ASP A 46 18.15 12.21 11.60
CA ASP A 46 17.23 12.40 12.72
C ASP A 46 15.94 11.58 12.57
N VAL A 47 15.69 11.00 11.39
CA VAL A 47 14.55 10.11 11.16
C VAL A 47 14.94 8.68 11.52
N ARG A 48 14.20 8.09 12.46
CA ARG A 48 14.41 6.72 12.97
C ARG A 48 13.45 5.72 12.37
N ALA A 49 12.24 6.16 12.10
CA ALA A 49 11.17 5.38 11.47
C ALA A 49 10.21 6.31 10.74
N ILE A 50 9.44 5.76 9.84
CA ILE A 50 8.43 6.47 9.05
C ILE A 50 7.07 5.86 9.36
N VAL A 51 6.07 6.70 9.63
CA VAL A 51 4.66 6.30 9.67
C VAL A 51 4.00 6.80 8.38
N LEU A 52 3.48 5.89 7.58
CA LEU A 52 2.65 6.22 6.43
C LEU A 52 1.18 6.16 6.84
N THR A 53 0.46 7.27 6.70
CA THR A 53 -0.94 7.39 7.08
C THR A 53 -1.72 8.22 6.05
N HIS A 54 -2.91 8.70 6.40
CA HIS A 54 -3.79 9.40 5.47
C HIS A 54 -4.68 10.42 6.18
N THR A 55 -5.18 11.40 5.42
CA THR A 55 -6.32 12.23 5.79
C THR A 55 -7.62 11.68 5.18
N GLY A 56 -8.76 12.10 5.70
CA GLY A 56 -10.07 11.60 5.28
C GLY A 56 -10.36 10.17 5.73
N ASN A 57 -11.35 9.53 5.11
CA ASN A 57 -11.85 8.19 5.49
C ASN A 57 -11.27 7.03 4.64
N THR A 58 -10.32 7.32 3.79
CA THR A 58 -9.72 6.33 2.88
C THR A 58 -8.21 6.49 2.91
N PHE A 59 -7.51 5.41 3.27
CA PHE A 59 -6.05 5.38 3.20
C PHE A 59 -5.59 5.57 1.75
N CYS A 60 -6.11 4.73 0.84
CA CYS A 60 -5.84 4.88 -0.58
C CYS A 60 -6.89 4.09 -1.38
N ALA A 61 -7.47 4.72 -2.40
CA ALA A 61 -8.49 4.12 -3.27
C ALA A 61 -7.90 3.27 -4.43
N GLY A 62 -6.58 3.14 -4.54
CA GLY A 62 -5.90 2.52 -5.67
C GLY A 62 -5.48 3.54 -6.73
N ALA A 63 -5.19 3.09 -7.95
CA ALA A 63 -4.78 3.99 -9.03
C ALA A 63 -5.88 5.03 -9.34
N ASP A 64 -5.46 6.25 -9.65
CA ASP A 64 -6.39 7.24 -10.22
C ASP A 64 -6.76 6.80 -11.64
N LEU A 65 -8.02 6.39 -11.82
CA LEU A 65 -8.50 5.88 -13.12
C LEU A 65 -8.60 6.97 -14.20
N ARG A 66 -8.51 8.25 -13.82
CA ARG A 66 -8.53 9.38 -14.77
C ARG A 66 -7.12 9.74 -15.24
N ASP A 67 -6.13 9.55 -14.36
CA ASP A 67 -4.71 9.84 -14.61
C ASP A 67 -3.84 8.77 -13.90
N PRO A 68 -3.89 7.50 -14.34
CA PRO A 68 -3.18 6.43 -13.69
C PRO A 68 -1.67 6.63 -13.86
N PRO A 69 -0.87 6.45 -12.79
CA PRO A 69 0.57 6.48 -12.92
C PRO A 69 1.04 5.33 -13.82
N PRO A 70 2.16 5.50 -14.55
CA PRO A 70 2.79 4.37 -15.20
C PRO A 70 3.02 3.22 -14.23
N PRO A 71 2.74 1.96 -14.59
CA PRO A 71 2.94 0.82 -13.68
C PRO A 71 4.35 0.74 -13.12
N GLU A 72 5.36 1.14 -13.90
CA GLU A 72 6.77 1.21 -13.50
C GLU A 72 6.99 2.15 -12.31
N SER A 73 6.28 3.27 -12.28
CA SER A 73 6.40 4.26 -11.19
C SER A 73 5.86 3.68 -9.88
N LEU A 74 4.75 2.93 -9.94
CA LEU A 74 4.23 2.25 -8.76
C LEU A 74 5.16 1.13 -8.30
N VAL A 75 5.70 0.32 -9.23
CA VAL A 75 6.70 -0.71 -8.90
C VAL A 75 7.92 -0.09 -8.21
N ALA A 76 8.45 1.02 -8.75
CA ALA A 76 9.59 1.71 -8.18
C ALA A 76 9.29 2.23 -6.75
N LEU A 77 8.11 2.81 -6.53
CA LEU A 77 7.69 3.28 -5.21
C LEU A 77 7.56 2.14 -4.20
N LEU A 78 6.90 1.03 -4.58
CA LEU A 78 6.75 -0.14 -3.70
C LEU A 78 8.12 -0.74 -3.36
N ARG A 79 9.00 -0.87 -4.34
CA ARG A 79 10.37 -1.33 -4.15
C ARG A 79 11.15 -0.40 -3.21
N GLN A 80 11.05 0.91 -3.41
CA GLN A 80 11.69 1.91 -2.56
C GLN A 80 11.29 1.77 -1.09
N ILE A 81 10.00 1.56 -0.80
CA ILE A 81 9.53 1.34 0.58
C ILE A 81 10.18 0.09 1.18
N VAL A 82 10.26 -1.00 0.42
CA VAL A 82 10.86 -2.27 0.87
C VAL A 82 12.37 -2.14 1.11
N GLU A 83 13.08 -1.42 0.23
CA GLU A 83 14.55 -1.25 0.29
C GLU A 83 15.02 -0.16 1.27
N LEU A 84 14.13 0.76 1.66
CA LEU A 84 14.49 1.89 2.52
C LEU A 84 15.21 1.40 3.80
N PRO A 85 16.37 1.99 4.19
CA PRO A 85 17.13 1.51 5.35
C PRO A 85 16.48 1.85 6.70
N LYS A 86 15.27 2.39 6.69
CA LYS A 86 14.48 2.75 7.87
C LYS A 86 13.14 2.03 7.87
N PRO A 87 12.64 1.60 9.04
CA PRO A 87 11.32 0.98 9.13
C PRO A 87 10.22 1.92 8.65
N VAL A 88 9.30 1.39 7.83
CA VAL A 88 8.08 2.05 7.40
C VAL A 88 6.89 1.32 8.00
N VAL A 89 6.06 2.03 8.74
CA VAL A 89 4.90 1.49 9.45
C VAL A 89 3.64 2.15 8.91
N ALA A 90 2.70 1.35 8.41
CA ALA A 90 1.41 1.89 7.97
C ALA A 90 0.44 2.03 9.17
N ARG A 91 -0.22 3.20 9.25
CA ARG A 91 -1.29 3.52 10.18
C ARG A 91 -2.58 3.76 9.40
N VAL A 92 -3.58 2.89 9.61
CA VAL A 92 -4.79 2.87 8.78
C VAL A 92 -6.05 3.05 9.63
N THR A 93 -6.80 4.12 9.36
CA THR A 93 -8.10 4.39 10.01
C THR A 93 -9.24 4.45 8.99
N GLY A 94 -9.04 3.93 7.78
CA GLY A 94 -10.01 4.02 6.71
C GLY A 94 -9.88 2.92 5.67
N HIS A 95 -10.49 3.12 4.54
CA HIS A 95 -10.57 2.12 3.48
C HIS A 95 -9.27 2.00 2.70
N VAL A 96 -8.89 0.77 2.33
CA VAL A 96 -7.71 0.47 1.49
C VAL A 96 -8.17 -0.36 0.29
N ARG A 97 -7.85 0.10 -0.92
CA ARG A 97 -8.31 -0.55 -2.17
C ARG A 97 -7.16 -0.71 -3.15
N ALA A 98 -7.16 -1.82 -3.87
CA ALA A 98 -6.32 -2.04 -5.04
C ALA A 98 -4.84 -1.64 -4.78
N GLY A 99 -4.29 -0.71 -5.56
CA GLY A 99 -2.92 -0.19 -5.39
C GLY A 99 -2.57 0.28 -3.98
N GLY A 100 -3.56 0.76 -3.21
CA GLY A 100 -3.38 1.11 -1.80
C GLY A 100 -3.03 -0.08 -0.92
N VAL A 101 -3.54 -1.29 -1.25
CA VAL A 101 -3.14 -2.51 -0.56
C VAL A 101 -1.68 -2.86 -0.87
N GLY A 102 -1.21 -2.54 -2.08
CA GLY A 102 0.20 -2.64 -2.45
C GLY A 102 1.10 -1.75 -1.60
N LEU A 103 0.72 -0.47 -1.40
CA LEU A 103 1.45 0.43 -0.50
C LEU A 103 1.52 -0.13 0.92
N LEU A 104 0.39 -0.61 1.43
CA LEU A 104 0.31 -1.22 2.75
C LEU A 104 1.24 -2.44 2.86
N ALA A 105 1.20 -3.34 1.89
CA ALA A 105 2.01 -4.56 1.85
C ALA A 105 3.51 -4.29 1.69
N ALA A 106 3.90 -3.16 1.10
CA ALA A 106 5.29 -2.75 0.99
C ALA A 106 5.87 -2.26 2.33
N CYS A 107 5.03 -1.75 3.25
CA CYS A 107 5.46 -1.34 4.58
C CYS A 107 5.97 -2.55 5.39
N ASP A 108 6.89 -2.30 6.31
CA ASP A 108 7.46 -3.37 7.16
C ASP A 108 6.45 -3.90 8.18
N MET A 109 5.60 -3.01 8.67
CA MET A 109 4.52 -3.31 9.61
C MET A 109 3.29 -2.48 9.24
N ALA A 110 2.12 -2.98 9.59
CA ALA A 110 0.87 -2.27 9.35
C ALA A 110 -0.10 -2.51 10.52
N ALA A 111 -0.72 -1.43 10.99
CA ALA A 111 -1.78 -1.50 11.97
C ALA A 111 -3.03 -0.76 11.49
N ALA A 112 -4.20 -1.28 11.82
CA ALA A 112 -5.47 -0.71 11.40
C ALA A 112 -6.51 -0.67 12.51
N SER A 113 -7.43 0.30 12.40
CA SER A 113 -8.62 0.37 13.25
C SER A 113 -9.61 -0.73 12.86
N ILE A 114 -10.07 -1.53 13.82
CA ILE A 114 -11.11 -2.53 13.60
C ILE A 114 -12.48 -1.89 13.35
N ALA A 115 -12.70 -0.69 13.84
CA ALA A 115 -13.97 0.03 13.72
C ALA A 115 -14.20 0.62 12.31
N SER A 116 -13.14 0.99 11.58
CA SER A 116 -13.27 1.79 10.35
C SER A 116 -12.52 1.25 9.13
N ALA A 117 -11.48 0.43 9.33
CA ALA A 117 -10.67 -0.03 8.20
C ALA A 117 -11.32 -1.21 7.47
N THR A 118 -11.34 -1.13 6.14
CA THR A 118 -11.74 -2.24 5.29
C THR A 118 -10.85 -2.32 4.06
N PHE A 119 -10.65 -3.54 3.57
CA PHE A 119 -9.71 -3.86 2.49
C PHE A 119 -10.44 -4.54 1.33
N ALA A 120 -9.96 -4.34 0.11
CA ALA A 120 -10.42 -5.12 -1.05
C ALA A 120 -9.44 -5.02 -2.23
N PHE A 121 -9.32 -6.13 -2.96
CA PHE A 121 -8.62 -6.22 -4.25
C PHE A 121 -9.67 -6.04 -5.35
N THR A 122 -9.96 -4.80 -5.71
CA THR A 122 -11.06 -4.47 -6.61
C THR A 122 -10.73 -4.64 -8.09
N GLU A 123 -9.50 -4.97 -8.41
CA GLU A 123 -8.95 -5.08 -9.76
C GLU A 123 -9.78 -6.00 -10.66
N VAL A 124 -10.12 -7.20 -10.20
CA VAL A 124 -10.88 -8.18 -10.98
C VAL A 124 -12.28 -7.68 -11.36
N ARG A 125 -12.84 -6.76 -10.55
CA ARG A 125 -14.18 -6.17 -10.81
C ARG A 125 -14.16 -5.10 -11.89
N ILE A 126 -12.99 -4.59 -12.23
CA ILE A 126 -12.83 -3.61 -13.32
C ILE A 126 -12.03 -4.17 -14.50
N GLY A 127 -11.94 -5.50 -14.61
CA GLY A 127 -11.33 -6.18 -15.75
C GLY A 127 -9.81 -6.19 -15.77
N VAL A 128 -9.15 -5.96 -14.63
CA VAL A 128 -7.69 -6.06 -14.48
C VAL A 128 -7.33 -7.04 -13.37
N ALA A 129 -6.04 -7.37 -13.25
CA ALA A 129 -5.53 -8.21 -12.17
C ALA A 129 -4.67 -7.38 -11.20
N PRO A 130 -4.58 -7.76 -9.92
CA PRO A 130 -3.71 -7.11 -8.94
C PRO A 130 -2.22 -7.48 -9.17
N ALA A 131 -1.71 -7.24 -10.39
CA ALA A 131 -0.41 -7.71 -10.85
C ALA A 131 0.74 -7.07 -10.05
N VAL A 132 0.91 -5.76 -10.14
CA VAL A 132 2.03 -5.02 -9.53
C VAL A 132 2.03 -5.15 -8.01
N ILE A 133 0.87 -5.08 -7.38
CA ILE A 133 0.76 -5.17 -5.92
C ILE A 133 1.08 -6.56 -5.37
N SER A 134 1.05 -7.59 -6.22
CA SER A 134 1.45 -8.95 -5.85
C SER A 134 2.93 -9.06 -5.46
N LEU A 135 3.78 -8.16 -5.98
CA LEU A 135 5.22 -8.15 -5.68
C LEU A 135 5.52 -8.09 -4.17
N PRO A 136 5.06 -7.09 -3.41
CA PRO A 136 5.28 -7.05 -1.96
C PRO A 136 4.31 -7.93 -1.17
N LEU A 137 3.14 -8.26 -1.72
CA LEU A 137 2.03 -8.85 -0.97
C LEU A 137 2.14 -10.37 -0.84
N LEU A 138 2.28 -11.10 -1.97
CA LEU A 138 2.25 -12.56 -1.95
C LEU A 138 3.34 -13.20 -1.10
N PRO A 139 4.59 -12.66 -1.03
CA PRO A 139 5.62 -13.22 -0.18
C PRO A 139 5.36 -13.09 1.33
N ARG A 140 4.44 -12.19 1.73
CA ARG A 140 4.17 -11.83 3.14
C ARG A 140 2.86 -12.36 3.69
N THR A 141 2.00 -12.88 2.83
CA THR A 141 0.63 -13.26 3.20
C THR A 141 0.39 -14.76 2.96
N ASP A 142 -0.69 -15.30 3.53
CA ASP A 142 -1.16 -16.65 3.20
C ASP A 142 -1.86 -16.65 1.83
N PRO A 143 -1.27 -17.27 0.78
CA PRO A 143 -1.85 -17.26 -0.56
C PRO A 143 -3.22 -17.94 -0.63
N ARG A 144 -3.46 -18.95 0.21
CA ARG A 144 -4.74 -19.66 0.25
C ARG A 144 -5.85 -18.78 0.82
N ALA A 145 -5.54 -18.03 1.88
CA ALA A 145 -6.48 -17.09 2.47
C ALA A 145 -6.77 -15.91 1.52
N LEU A 146 -5.74 -15.43 0.82
CA LEU A 146 -5.89 -14.35 -0.15
C LEU A 146 -6.67 -14.75 -1.41
N ALA A 147 -6.64 -16.02 -1.83
CA ALA A 147 -7.28 -16.48 -3.06
C ALA A 147 -8.77 -16.05 -3.15
N ARG A 148 -9.50 -16.14 -2.03
CA ARG A 148 -10.88 -15.66 -1.94
C ARG A 148 -11.00 -14.21 -2.37
N TYR A 149 -10.23 -13.31 -1.76
CA TYR A 149 -10.33 -11.87 -1.96
C TYR A 149 -9.75 -11.41 -3.30
N TYR A 150 -8.69 -12.07 -3.78
CA TYR A 150 -8.08 -11.81 -5.09
C TYR A 150 -9.03 -12.14 -6.24
N LEU A 151 -9.74 -13.27 -6.13
CA LEU A 151 -10.61 -13.75 -7.20
C LEU A 151 -12.00 -13.14 -7.17
N THR A 152 -12.50 -12.72 -6.01
CA THR A 152 -13.86 -12.18 -5.88
C THR A 152 -13.90 -10.65 -5.80
N GLY A 153 -12.81 -10.01 -5.40
CA GLY A 153 -12.77 -8.58 -5.11
C GLY A 153 -13.68 -8.17 -3.93
N GLU A 154 -14.10 -9.13 -3.09
CA GLU A 154 -14.94 -8.82 -1.93
C GLU A 154 -14.19 -8.02 -0.88
N ARG A 155 -14.93 -7.33 -0.01
CA ARG A 155 -14.37 -6.56 1.11
C ARG A 155 -14.14 -7.48 2.30
N PHE A 156 -13.09 -7.19 3.05
CA PHE A 156 -12.79 -7.81 4.33
C PHE A 156 -12.35 -6.75 5.35
N ASP A 157 -12.49 -7.09 6.63
CA ASP A 157 -12.19 -6.20 7.74
C ASP A 157 -10.74 -6.31 8.23
N ALA A 158 -10.39 -5.54 9.27
CA ALA A 158 -9.04 -5.51 9.83
C ALA A 158 -8.69 -6.82 10.57
N THR A 159 -9.68 -7.51 11.14
CA THR A 159 -9.47 -8.80 11.80
C THR A 159 -9.04 -9.86 10.80
N GLU A 160 -9.75 -9.94 9.69
CA GLU A 160 -9.42 -10.86 8.61
C GLU A 160 -8.10 -10.47 7.92
N ALA A 161 -7.83 -9.16 7.74
CA ALA A 161 -6.57 -8.67 7.22
C ALA A 161 -5.37 -9.09 8.10
N THR A 162 -5.54 -9.10 9.41
CA THR A 162 -4.53 -9.61 10.36
C THR A 162 -4.37 -11.13 10.21
N ARG A 163 -5.48 -11.87 10.11
CA ARG A 163 -5.46 -13.33 9.92
C ARG A 163 -4.74 -13.76 8.64
N THR A 164 -4.87 -12.99 7.57
CA THR A 164 -4.21 -13.27 6.28
C THR A 164 -2.73 -12.86 6.24
N GLY A 165 -2.23 -12.15 7.24
CA GLY A 165 -0.87 -11.62 7.28
C GLY A 165 -0.70 -10.28 6.55
N LEU A 166 -1.79 -9.65 6.08
CA LEU A 166 -1.74 -8.31 5.49
C LEU A 166 -1.44 -7.23 6.54
N LEU A 167 -1.95 -7.40 7.76
CA LEU A 167 -1.68 -6.51 8.90
C LEU A 167 -0.84 -7.21 9.95
N THR A 168 0.01 -6.44 10.62
CA THR A 168 0.73 -6.86 11.82
C THR A 168 -0.21 -6.96 13.03
N ALA A 169 -1.11 -5.98 13.16
CA ALA A 169 -2.07 -5.91 14.26
C ALA A 169 -3.28 -5.05 13.88
N ALA A 170 -4.37 -5.20 14.65
CA ALA A 170 -5.55 -4.35 14.58
C ALA A 170 -6.11 -4.10 15.98
N GLY A 171 -6.74 -2.95 16.19
CA GLY A 171 -7.35 -2.58 17.47
C GLY A 171 -8.39 -1.48 17.30
N GLU A 172 -9.17 -1.19 18.35
CA GLU A 172 -10.13 -0.09 18.35
C GLU A 172 -9.40 1.24 18.16
N ASP A 173 -8.37 1.48 18.97
CA ASP A 173 -7.45 2.60 18.82
C ASP A 173 -6.15 2.14 18.18
N VAL A 174 -5.92 2.56 16.93
CA VAL A 174 -4.71 2.22 16.17
C VAL A 174 -3.45 2.86 16.78
N ASP A 175 -3.57 3.98 17.47
CA ASP A 175 -2.44 4.67 18.08
C ASP A 175 -1.95 3.92 19.33
N GLU A 176 -2.85 3.32 20.10
CA GLU A 176 -2.50 2.42 21.21
C GLU A 176 -1.78 1.16 20.68
N VAL A 177 -2.21 0.61 19.55
CA VAL A 177 -1.56 -0.53 18.89
C VAL A 177 -0.14 -0.16 18.42
N LEU A 178 0.02 1.03 17.85
CA LEU A 178 1.30 1.48 17.29
C LEU A 178 2.29 1.98 18.35
N ALA A 179 1.83 2.47 19.50
CA ALA A 179 2.68 3.08 20.51
C ALA A 179 3.87 2.19 20.95
N PRO A 180 3.68 0.91 21.32
CA PRO A 180 4.79 0.03 21.69
C PRO A 180 5.72 -0.28 20.52
N ILE A 181 5.21 -0.38 19.29
CA ILE A 181 6.00 -0.61 18.07
C ILE A 181 6.94 0.58 17.86
N LEU A 182 6.40 1.79 17.83
CA LEU A 182 7.18 3.00 17.61
C LEU A 182 8.19 3.27 18.75
N ASP A 183 7.84 2.94 20.00
CA ASP A 183 8.77 3.05 21.11
C ASP A 183 9.93 2.04 20.95
N GLY A 184 9.66 0.81 20.56
CA GLY A 184 10.67 -0.20 20.24
C GLY A 184 11.62 0.26 19.14
N LEU A 185 11.09 0.84 18.04
CA LEU A 185 11.90 1.36 16.94
C LEU A 185 12.80 2.53 17.37
N ARG A 186 12.32 3.43 18.24
CA ARG A 186 13.11 4.53 18.78
C ARG A 186 14.30 4.06 19.64
N ARG A 187 14.15 2.94 20.33
CA ARG A 187 15.17 2.36 21.22
C ARG A 187 16.21 1.51 20.50
N SER A 188 15.94 1.14 19.25
CA SER A 188 16.81 0.27 18.46
C SER A 188 17.91 1.06 17.75
N ALA A 189 19.09 0.48 17.60
CA ALA A 189 20.20 1.10 16.90
C ALA A 189 19.91 1.21 15.40
N PRO A 190 20.17 2.38 14.74
CA PRO A 190 19.79 2.61 13.34
C PRO A 190 20.39 1.60 12.37
N GLU A 191 21.68 1.32 12.47
CA GLU A 191 22.36 0.37 11.59
C GLU A 191 21.81 -1.05 11.78
N ALA A 192 21.58 -1.47 13.03
CA ALA A 192 20.97 -2.78 13.32
C ALA A 192 19.55 -2.89 12.76
N LEU A 193 18.75 -1.81 12.82
CA LEU A 193 17.42 -1.77 12.21
C LEU A 193 17.50 -1.92 10.69
N ALA A 194 18.41 -1.19 10.03
CA ALA A 194 18.58 -1.27 8.58
C ALA A 194 18.97 -2.69 8.13
N GLU A 195 19.95 -3.32 8.83
CA GLU A 195 20.37 -4.69 8.52
C GLU A 195 19.28 -5.71 8.83
N THR A 196 18.55 -5.54 9.94
CA THR A 196 17.42 -6.43 10.27
C THR A 196 16.32 -6.33 9.22
N LYS A 197 15.97 -5.11 8.77
CA LYS A 197 15.01 -4.92 7.69
C LYS A 197 15.48 -5.61 6.41
N ARG A 198 16.75 -5.47 6.04
CA ARG A 198 17.33 -6.13 4.86
C ARG A 198 17.19 -7.66 4.91
N LEU A 199 17.36 -8.27 6.09
CA LEU A 199 17.13 -9.71 6.28
C LEU A 199 15.66 -10.09 6.09
N LEU A 200 14.73 -9.30 6.65
CA LEU A 200 13.29 -9.56 6.57
C LEU A 200 12.73 -9.36 5.15
N THR A 201 13.29 -8.41 4.40
CA THR A 201 12.78 -8.03 3.07
C THR A 201 13.45 -8.77 1.92
N ALA A 202 14.50 -9.56 2.16
CA ALA A 202 15.27 -10.24 1.12
C ALA A 202 14.39 -11.04 0.15
N ARG A 203 13.47 -11.88 0.65
CA ARG A 203 12.57 -12.67 -0.19
C ARG A 203 11.57 -11.82 -0.99
N VAL A 204 11.16 -10.68 -0.43
CA VAL A 204 10.29 -9.74 -1.14
C VAL A 204 11.05 -9.12 -2.31
N LEU A 205 12.30 -8.70 -2.09
CA LEU A 205 13.15 -8.14 -3.13
C LEU A 205 13.46 -9.14 -4.25
N GLU A 206 13.66 -10.42 -3.90
CA GLU A 206 13.78 -11.49 -4.91
C GLU A 206 12.56 -11.56 -5.84
N THR A 207 11.33 -11.32 -5.36
CA THR A 207 10.16 -11.27 -6.23
C THR A 207 10.16 -10.04 -7.14
N PHE A 208 10.61 -8.89 -6.65
CA PHE A 208 10.79 -7.71 -7.50
C PHE A 208 11.82 -7.98 -8.61
N ASP A 209 12.97 -8.57 -8.27
CA ASP A 209 14.04 -8.85 -9.23
C ASP A 209 13.60 -9.84 -10.31
N ARG A 210 12.83 -10.86 -9.93
CA ARG A 210 12.36 -11.91 -10.83
C ARG A 210 11.15 -11.50 -11.65
N ASP A 211 10.13 -10.88 -11.02
CA ASP A 211 8.79 -10.82 -11.59
C ASP A 211 8.35 -9.40 -11.98
N ALA A 212 9.09 -8.34 -11.59
CA ALA A 212 8.61 -6.96 -11.79
C ALA A 212 8.36 -6.62 -13.26
N ALA A 213 9.24 -7.03 -14.17
CA ALA A 213 9.09 -6.75 -15.59
C ALA A 213 7.82 -7.40 -16.18
N ASP A 214 7.61 -8.68 -15.87
CA ASP A 214 6.45 -9.44 -16.37
C ASP A 214 5.14 -8.93 -15.80
N LEU A 215 5.10 -8.61 -14.48
CA LEU A 215 3.89 -8.12 -13.84
C LEU A 215 3.56 -6.68 -14.25
N THR A 216 4.57 -5.87 -14.55
CA THR A 216 4.41 -4.53 -15.14
C THR A 216 3.80 -4.65 -16.55
N ALA A 217 4.35 -5.52 -17.39
CA ALA A 217 3.83 -5.77 -18.73
C ALA A 217 2.39 -6.33 -18.69
N LEU A 218 2.11 -7.26 -17.77
CA LEU A 218 0.77 -7.79 -17.53
C LEU A 218 -0.21 -6.67 -17.14
N SER A 219 0.16 -5.80 -16.22
CA SER A 219 -0.64 -4.67 -15.79
C SER A 219 -0.97 -3.74 -16.96
N ALA A 220 0.05 -3.30 -17.71
CA ALA A 220 -0.12 -2.42 -18.87
C ALA A 220 -1.04 -3.06 -19.93
N ARG A 221 -0.85 -4.34 -20.25
CA ARG A 221 -1.69 -5.08 -21.20
C ARG A 221 -3.15 -5.15 -20.75
N LEU A 222 -3.40 -5.44 -19.47
CA LEU A 222 -4.77 -5.55 -18.96
C LEU A 222 -5.46 -4.20 -18.91
N PHE A 223 -4.81 -3.14 -18.44
CA PHE A 223 -5.38 -1.78 -18.46
C PHE A 223 -5.71 -1.30 -19.89
N GLY A 224 -4.96 -1.73 -20.91
CA GLY A 224 -5.24 -1.47 -22.32
C GLY A 224 -6.36 -2.32 -22.93
N SER A 225 -6.92 -3.30 -22.20
CA SER A 225 -7.91 -4.25 -22.73
C SER A 225 -9.32 -3.65 -22.90
N ALA A 226 -10.15 -4.31 -23.72
CA ALA A 226 -11.56 -3.96 -23.85
C ALA A 226 -12.33 -4.22 -22.54
N GLN A 227 -11.98 -5.28 -21.81
CA GLN A 227 -12.61 -5.58 -20.52
C GLN A 227 -12.31 -4.52 -19.47
N ALA A 228 -11.06 -4.04 -19.39
CA ALA A 228 -10.72 -2.96 -18.46
C ALA A 228 -11.45 -1.65 -18.81
N ARG A 229 -11.55 -1.32 -20.11
CA ARG A 229 -12.33 -0.14 -20.54
C ARG A 229 -13.78 -0.24 -20.09
N GLU A 230 -14.44 -1.39 -20.34
CA GLU A 230 -15.81 -1.62 -19.89
C GLU A 230 -15.92 -1.56 -18.37
N GLY A 231 -15.07 -2.26 -17.65
CA GLY A 231 -15.11 -2.31 -16.18
C GLY A 231 -14.88 -0.94 -15.52
N MET A 232 -13.92 -0.17 -16.02
CA MET A 232 -13.67 1.19 -15.54
C MET A 232 -14.83 2.13 -15.86
N THR A 233 -15.40 2.05 -17.08
CA THR A 233 -16.58 2.84 -17.45
C THR A 233 -17.78 2.49 -16.58
N ALA A 234 -18.08 1.20 -16.43
CA ALA A 234 -19.17 0.74 -15.58
C ALA A 234 -19.02 1.22 -14.12
N PHE A 235 -17.79 1.16 -13.58
CA PHE A 235 -17.50 1.66 -12.25
C PHE A 235 -17.76 3.16 -12.11
N LEU A 236 -17.31 3.99 -13.07
CA LEU A 236 -17.52 5.43 -13.07
C LEU A 236 -19.00 5.81 -13.24
N GLU A 237 -19.74 5.04 -14.04
CA GLU A 237 -21.18 5.20 -14.29
C GLU A 237 -22.05 4.57 -13.18
N ARG A 238 -21.45 3.87 -12.22
CA ARG A 238 -22.15 3.18 -11.12
C ARG A 238 -23.19 2.14 -11.62
N ARG A 239 -22.85 1.42 -12.66
CA ARG A 239 -23.60 0.29 -13.21
C ARG A 239 -22.80 -0.99 -13.13
N ASP A 240 -23.46 -2.11 -13.35
CA ASP A 240 -22.76 -3.40 -13.50
C ASP A 240 -22.07 -3.47 -14.87
N PRO A 241 -20.87 -4.03 -14.95
CA PRO A 241 -20.20 -4.30 -16.22
C PRO A 241 -20.90 -5.43 -16.99
N ALA A 242 -20.68 -5.46 -18.29
CA ALA A 242 -21.40 -6.36 -19.24
C ALA A 242 -21.22 -7.86 -18.97
N TRP A 243 -20.25 -8.26 -18.15
CA TRP A 243 -20.03 -9.68 -17.78
C TRP A 243 -20.80 -10.13 -16.54
N VAL A 244 -21.52 -9.24 -15.86
CA VAL A 244 -22.39 -9.63 -14.74
C VAL A 244 -23.64 -10.28 -15.30
N VAL A 245 -23.89 -11.54 -14.91
CA VAL A 245 -25.01 -12.37 -15.35
C VAL A 245 -25.98 -12.61 -14.20
#